data_6595d97096257a34b287f72d4290d4cb
#
_entry.id   6595d97096257a34b287f72d4290d4cb
#
_cell.length_a   1.000
_cell.length_b   1.000
_cell.length_c   1.000
_cell.angle_alpha   90.00
_cell.angle_beta   90.00
_cell.angle_gamma   90.00
#
_symmetry.space_group_name_H-M   'P 1'
#
loop_
_entity.id
_entity.type
_entity.pdbx_description
1 polymer ?
#
loop_
_entity_poly.entity_id
_entity_poly.type
_entity_poly.pdbx_seq_one_letter_code
_entity_poly.pdbx_strand_id
1 'polypeptide(L)'
;MKIKKIIILLSFVLISSCVGYSSTGVLGTGVSIALDPRSLGTQIDDSLMQQNLRAKLLSTDKSYIISVKTKILDGRIFLTGKVNSVEDKLKITKLAWEVKGARSVNNDLQIKEKFDLKRSAKDLLITSQLRTALIGSKKIKSVNYNI
;
A
#
# COMPACT_ATOMS: atom_id res chain seq x y z
N MET A 1 -4.13 -48.19 17.59
CA MET A 1 -3.13 -47.79 16.57
C MET A 1 -3.72 -47.00 15.38
N LYS A 2 -4.93 -47.28 14.93
CA LYS A 2 -5.58 -46.61 13.78
C LYS A 2 -5.95 -45.14 14.08
N ILE A 3 -6.47 -44.82 15.27
CA ILE A 3 -6.89 -43.47 15.66
C ILE A 3 -5.71 -42.48 15.68
N LYS A 4 -4.54 -42.88 16.20
CA LYS A 4 -3.34 -42.02 16.20
C LYS A 4 -2.88 -41.68 14.77
N LYS A 5 -2.96 -42.62 13.83
CA LYS A 5 -2.63 -42.36 12.41
C LYS A 5 -3.61 -41.42 11.75
N ILE A 6 -4.91 -41.48 12.10
CA ILE A 6 -5.96 -40.58 11.60
C ILE A 6 -5.74 -39.15 12.13
N ILE A 7 -5.39 -39.00 13.40
CA ILE A 7 -5.10 -37.69 14.01
C ILE A 7 -3.86 -37.05 13.36
N ILE A 8 -2.81 -37.84 13.09
CA ILE A 8 -1.61 -37.36 12.42
C ILE A 8 -1.91 -36.92 10.97
N LEU A 9 -2.73 -37.69 10.27
CA LEU A 9 -3.14 -37.40 8.89
C LEU A 9 -4.01 -36.14 8.85
N LEU A 10 -4.92 -35.95 9.82
CA LEU A 10 -5.78 -34.79 9.94
C LEU A 10 -4.98 -33.53 10.31
N SER A 11 -3.94 -33.67 11.16
CA SER A 11 -3.01 -32.59 11.50
C SER A 11 -2.22 -32.11 10.28
N PHE A 12 -1.82 -33.02 9.39
CA PHE A 12 -1.07 -32.68 8.18
C PHE A 12 -1.92 -31.90 7.16
N VAL A 13 -3.23 -32.18 7.09
CA VAL A 13 -4.18 -31.46 6.23
C VAL A 13 -4.43 -30.03 6.71
N LEU A 14 -4.39 -29.80 8.04
CA LEU A 14 -4.60 -28.46 8.62
C LEU A 14 -3.41 -27.51 8.43
N ILE A 15 -2.21 -28.05 8.21
CA ILE A 15 -1.00 -27.22 7.99
C ILE A 15 -0.96 -26.68 6.55
N SER A 16 -1.63 -27.34 5.60
CA SER A 16 -1.67 -26.91 4.19
C SER A 16 -2.60 -25.72 3.92
N SER A 17 -3.45 -25.32 4.87
CA SER A 17 -4.40 -24.21 4.69
C SER A 17 -3.83 -22.82 4.98
N CYS A 18 -2.54 -22.71 5.30
CA CYS A 18 -1.87 -21.43 5.53
C CYS A 18 -1.15 -20.87 4.28
N VAL A 19 -1.41 -21.43 3.10
CA VAL A 19 -1.09 -20.76 1.84
C VAL A 19 -2.17 -19.72 1.63
N GLY A 20 -1.86 -18.48 2.03
CA GLY A 20 -2.77 -17.35 1.94
C GLY A 20 -3.45 -17.30 0.58
N TYR A 21 -4.77 -17.34 0.61
CA TYR A 21 -5.63 -17.10 -0.55
C TYR A 21 -5.59 -15.58 -0.85
N SER A 22 -4.39 -15.06 -1.12
CA SER A 22 -4.28 -13.82 -1.84
C SER A 22 -4.56 -14.18 -3.30
N SER A 23 -5.44 -13.44 -3.95
CA SER A 23 -5.80 -13.55 -5.36
C SER A 23 -4.61 -13.41 -6.33
N THR A 24 -3.42 -13.26 -5.82
CA THR A 24 -2.12 -13.41 -6.44
C THR A 24 -1.52 -14.76 -6.03
N GLY A 25 -2.18 -15.86 -6.41
CA GLY A 25 -1.58 -17.20 -6.29
C GLY A 25 -0.22 -17.26 -6.99
N VAL A 26 0.56 -18.30 -6.67
CA VAL A 26 1.90 -18.56 -7.24
C VAL A 26 1.94 -18.37 -8.77
N LEU A 27 0.83 -18.64 -9.46
CA LEU A 27 0.66 -18.41 -10.90
C LEU A 27 0.58 -16.91 -11.24
N GLY A 28 -0.06 -16.08 -10.39
CA GLY A 28 -0.18 -14.63 -10.62
C GLY A 28 1.15 -13.89 -10.47
N THR A 29 2.01 -14.29 -9.51
CA THR A 29 3.36 -13.73 -9.35
C THR A 29 4.26 -14.12 -10.54
N GLY A 30 4.19 -15.36 -11.01
CA GLY A 30 4.97 -15.81 -12.17
C GLY A 30 4.61 -15.06 -13.45
N VAL A 31 3.32 -14.84 -13.70
CA VAL A 31 2.85 -14.08 -14.88
C VAL A 31 3.23 -12.60 -14.78
N SER A 32 3.15 -12.00 -13.60
CA SER A 32 3.54 -10.59 -13.40
C SER A 32 5.03 -10.38 -13.64
N ILE A 33 5.88 -11.32 -13.22
CA ILE A 33 7.34 -11.30 -13.48
C ILE A 33 7.62 -11.45 -14.97
N ALA A 34 6.92 -12.34 -15.66
CA ALA A 34 7.13 -12.60 -17.08
C ALA A 34 6.69 -11.44 -17.99
N LEU A 35 5.72 -10.63 -17.55
CA LEU A 35 5.21 -9.47 -18.29
C LEU A 35 5.94 -8.17 -17.93
N ASP A 36 6.76 -8.14 -16.88
CA ASP A 36 7.53 -6.96 -16.51
C ASP A 36 8.75 -6.84 -17.45
N PRO A 37 8.92 -5.72 -18.15
CA PRO A 37 10.03 -5.52 -19.10
C PRO A 37 11.40 -5.42 -18.43
N ARG A 38 11.45 -5.32 -17.09
CA ARG A 38 12.70 -5.26 -16.33
C ARG A 38 13.34 -6.65 -16.21
N SER A 39 14.68 -6.69 -16.11
CA SER A 39 15.39 -7.94 -15.86
C SER A 39 15.00 -8.57 -14.51
N LEU A 40 15.04 -9.88 -14.39
CA LEU A 40 14.81 -10.58 -13.13
C LEU A 40 15.77 -10.10 -12.03
N GLY A 41 17.04 -9.84 -12.36
CA GLY A 41 18.00 -9.28 -11.42
C GLY A 41 17.55 -7.94 -10.84
N THR A 42 17.10 -7.02 -11.69
CA THR A 42 16.57 -5.72 -11.25
C THR A 42 15.35 -5.86 -10.34
N GLN A 43 14.46 -6.81 -10.64
CA GLN A 43 13.27 -7.05 -9.82
C GLN A 43 13.63 -7.61 -8.44
N ILE A 44 14.64 -8.49 -8.36
CA ILE A 44 15.17 -9.03 -7.09
C ILE A 44 15.82 -7.90 -6.29
N ASP A 45 16.68 -7.09 -6.91
CA ASP A 45 17.33 -5.96 -6.25
C ASP A 45 16.32 -4.96 -5.70
N ASP A 46 15.31 -4.57 -6.49
CA ASP A 46 14.23 -3.69 -6.07
C ASP A 46 13.46 -4.27 -4.86
N SER A 47 13.22 -5.59 -4.86
CA SER A 47 12.53 -6.28 -3.77
C SER A 47 13.35 -6.27 -2.48
N LEU A 48 14.65 -6.52 -2.57
CA LEU A 48 15.57 -6.45 -1.42
C LEU A 48 15.68 -5.02 -0.87
N MET A 49 15.78 -4.03 -1.75
CA MET A 49 15.77 -2.62 -1.36
C MET A 49 14.47 -2.25 -0.65
N GLN A 50 13.32 -2.72 -1.13
CA GLN A 50 12.02 -2.47 -0.51
C GLN A 50 11.91 -3.09 0.88
N GLN A 51 12.40 -4.32 1.07
CA GLN A 51 12.45 -4.95 2.39
C GLN A 51 13.36 -4.18 3.35
N ASN A 52 14.55 -3.76 2.90
CA ASN A 52 15.48 -2.97 3.71
C ASN A 52 14.88 -1.63 4.12
N LEU A 53 14.22 -0.93 3.20
CA LEU A 53 13.54 0.33 3.50
C LEU A 53 12.42 0.12 4.53
N ARG A 54 11.59 -0.90 4.34
CA ARG A 54 10.52 -1.22 5.30
C ARG A 54 11.04 -1.57 6.68
N ALA A 55 12.13 -2.32 6.76
CA ALA A 55 12.77 -2.64 8.04
C ALA A 55 13.30 -1.37 8.75
N LYS A 56 13.95 -0.45 8.00
CA LYS A 56 14.39 0.85 8.53
C LYS A 56 13.22 1.72 9.03
N LEU A 57 12.13 1.78 8.26
CA LEU A 57 10.93 2.51 8.66
C LEU A 57 10.33 1.91 9.93
N LEU A 58 10.20 0.58 10.00
CA LEU A 58 9.65 -0.12 11.16
C LEU A 58 10.50 0.07 12.42
N SER A 59 11.82 0.01 12.30
CA SER A 59 12.75 0.21 13.43
C SER A 59 12.77 1.65 13.94
N THR A 60 12.40 2.60 13.09
CA THR A 60 12.36 4.02 13.43
C THR A 60 11.04 4.40 14.10
N ASP A 61 9.91 4.02 13.48
CA ASP A 61 8.57 4.22 14.02
C ASP A 61 7.59 3.24 13.34
N LYS A 62 6.89 2.45 14.16
CA LYS A 62 5.90 1.46 13.69
C LYS A 62 4.75 2.11 12.90
N SER A 63 4.44 3.37 13.18
CA SER A 63 3.38 4.09 12.47
C SER A 63 3.70 4.32 11.00
N TYR A 64 4.98 4.39 10.64
CA TYR A 64 5.41 4.61 9.25
C TYR A 64 5.03 3.44 8.33
N ILE A 65 5.05 2.20 8.84
CA ILE A 65 4.66 1.02 8.03
C ILE A 65 3.17 1.07 7.62
N ILE A 66 2.33 1.67 8.45
CA ILE A 66 0.89 1.79 8.19
C ILE A 66 0.60 3.02 7.32
N SER A 67 1.29 4.14 7.59
CA SER A 67 0.99 5.44 6.99
C SER A 67 1.74 5.72 5.69
N VAL A 68 2.88 5.02 5.46
CA VAL A 68 3.74 5.22 4.29
C VAL A 68 3.72 3.99 3.40
N LYS A 69 3.37 4.20 2.15
CA LYS A 69 3.49 3.20 1.09
C LYS A 69 4.79 3.43 0.34
N THR A 70 5.57 2.38 0.15
CA THR A 70 6.84 2.41 -0.57
C THR A 70 6.73 1.56 -1.83
N LYS A 71 7.24 2.06 -2.94
CA LYS A 71 7.41 1.30 -4.19
C LYS A 71 8.79 1.58 -4.74
N ILE A 72 9.48 0.56 -5.22
CA ILE A 72 10.81 0.69 -5.81
C ILE A 72 10.77 0.10 -7.20
N LEU A 73 11.29 0.85 -8.17
CA LEU A 73 11.33 0.48 -9.57
C LEU A 73 12.69 0.93 -10.14
N ASP A 74 13.53 -0.02 -10.50
CA ASP A 74 14.87 0.22 -11.04
C ASP A 74 15.70 1.16 -10.13
N GLY A 75 15.71 0.88 -8.82
CA GLY A 75 16.40 1.68 -7.81
C GLY A 75 15.76 3.04 -7.53
N ARG A 76 14.65 3.40 -8.18
CA ARG A 76 13.88 4.61 -7.92
C ARG A 76 12.85 4.35 -6.84
N ILE A 77 12.94 5.06 -5.74
CA ILE A 77 12.08 4.91 -4.56
C ILE A 77 10.94 5.93 -4.64
N PHE A 78 9.73 5.46 -4.56
CA PHE A 78 8.51 6.26 -4.51
C PHE A 78 7.90 6.13 -3.11
N LEU A 79 7.73 7.26 -2.44
CA LEU A 79 7.14 7.38 -1.10
C LEU A 79 5.80 8.08 -1.23
N THR A 80 4.71 7.41 -0.85
CA THR A 80 3.35 7.98 -0.86
C THR A 80 2.66 7.72 0.47
N GLY A 81 1.67 8.53 0.81
CA GLY A 81 0.92 8.38 2.05
C GLY A 81 0.79 9.67 2.84
N LYS A 82 0.43 9.56 4.12
CA LYS A 82 0.22 10.72 5.00
C LYS A 82 1.03 10.56 6.28
N VAL A 83 1.79 11.60 6.63
CA VAL A 83 2.62 11.68 7.85
C VAL A 83 2.12 12.79 8.77
N ASN A 84 2.54 12.78 10.02
CA ASN A 84 2.00 13.71 11.01
C ASN A 84 2.70 15.09 10.96
N SER A 85 3.96 15.14 10.50
CA SER A 85 4.77 16.35 10.52
C SER A 85 5.72 16.47 9.33
N VAL A 86 6.29 17.66 9.14
CA VAL A 86 7.36 17.90 8.15
C VAL A 86 8.62 17.15 8.54
N GLU A 87 8.90 17.04 9.83
CA GLU A 87 10.04 16.31 10.39
C GLU A 87 9.95 14.82 10.03
N ASP A 88 8.77 14.19 10.14
CA ASP A 88 8.54 12.82 9.71
C ASP A 88 8.82 12.66 8.22
N LYS A 89 8.31 13.59 7.40
CA LYS A 89 8.54 13.58 5.96
C LYS A 89 10.03 13.63 5.62
N LEU A 90 10.80 14.51 6.26
CA LEU A 90 12.24 14.63 6.07
C LEU A 90 12.99 13.38 6.54
N LYS A 91 12.61 12.85 7.72
CA LYS A 91 13.22 11.65 8.30
C LYS A 91 13.03 10.42 7.40
N ILE A 92 11.82 10.21 6.89
CA ILE A 92 11.52 9.12 5.98
C ILE A 92 12.30 9.26 4.66
N THR A 93 12.41 10.49 4.15
CA THR A 93 13.21 10.75 2.93
C THR A 93 14.68 10.40 3.14
N LYS A 94 15.24 10.78 4.30
CA LYS A 94 16.63 10.44 4.66
C LYS A 94 16.82 8.92 4.73
N LEU A 95 15.92 8.20 5.40
CA LEU A 95 15.96 6.74 5.49
C LEU A 95 15.91 6.07 4.11
N ALA A 96 15.14 6.64 3.17
CA ALA A 96 15.08 6.13 1.80
C ALA A 96 16.40 6.32 1.05
N TRP A 97 17.07 7.44 1.21
CA TRP A 97 18.40 7.68 0.62
C TRP A 97 19.49 6.78 1.20
N GLU A 98 19.33 6.33 2.44
CA GLU A 98 20.27 5.40 3.10
C GLU A 98 20.14 3.95 2.60
N VAL A 99 19.18 3.65 1.74
CA VAL A 99 19.04 2.31 1.15
C VAL A 99 20.08 2.13 0.06
N LYS A 100 20.92 1.09 0.20
CA LYS A 100 21.94 0.77 -0.80
C LYS A 100 21.30 0.50 -2.16
N GLY A 101 21.75 1.18 -3.20
CA GLY A 101 21.20 1.05 -4.55
C GLY A 101 20.15 2.10 -4.90
N ALA A 102 19.76 2.99 -3.98
CA ALA A 102 18.83 4.08 -4.26
C ALA A 102 19.43 5.03 -5.31
N ARG A 103 18.76 5.18 -6.44
CA ARG A 103 19.13 6.08 -7.55
C ARG A 103 18.38 7.41 -7.46
N SER A 104 17.13 7.38 -7.02
CA SER A 104 16.33 8.57 -6.79
C SER A 104 15.25 8.30 -5.73
N VAL A 105 14.80 9.37 -5.06
CA VAL A 105 13.71 9.31 -4.09
C VAL A 105 12.66 10.35 -4.48
N ASN A 106 11.49 9.89 -4.88
CA ASN A 106 10.31 10.71 -5.14
C ASN A 106 9.45 10.72 -3.88
N ASN A 107 9.35 11.86 -3.23
CA ASN A 107 8.64 12.02 -1.98
C ASN A 107 7.30 12.75 -2.17
N ASP A 108 6.23 11.98 -2.35
CA ASP A 108 4.85 12.44 -2.46
C ASP A 108 4.08 12.29 -1.14
N LEU A 109 4.81 12.27 -0.01
CA LEU A 109 4.19 12.24 1.32
C LEU A 109 3.46 13.55 1.60
N GLN A 110 2.22 13.43 2.03
CA GLN A 110 1.39 14.55 2.47
C GLN A 110 1.40 14.63 4.00
N ILE A 111 1.30 15.85 4.53
CA ILE A 111 1.12 16.05 5.96
C ILE A 111 -0.37 15.87 6.26
N LYS A 112 -0.69 15.10 7.31
CA LYS A 112 -2.07 14.97 7.79
C LYS A 112 -2.57 16.34 8.22
N GLU A 113 -3.62 16.82 7.57
CA GLU A 113 -4.34 17.99 8.08
C GLU A 113 -4.95 17.61 9.44
N LYS A 114 -4.91 18.54 10.39
CA LYS A 114 -5.66 18.39 11.64
C LYS A 114 -7.12 18.20 11.27
N PHE A 115 -7.76 17.16 11.80
CA PHE A 115 -9.17 16.89 11.54
C PHE A 115 -9.98 18.08 12.06
N ASP A 116 -10.47 18.91 11.15
CA ASP A 116 -11.39 20.01 11.44
C ASP A 116 -12.81 19.49 11.22
N LEU A 117 -13.49 19.18 12.33
CA LEU A 117 -14.87 18.71 12.34
C LEU A 117 -15.80 19.67 11.62
N LYS A 118 -15.61 20.97 11.80
CA LYS A 118 -16.44 22.02 11.20
C LYS A 118 -16.27 22.06 9.69
N ARG A 119 -15.03 21.94 9.21
CA ARG A 119 -14.73 21.88 7.78
C ARG A 119 -15.30 20.61 7.14
N SER A 120 -15.07 19.45 7.77
CA SER A 120 -15.61 18.17 7.28
C SER A 120 -17.13 18.12 7.24
N ALA A 121 -17.82 18.71 8.24
CA ALA A 121 -19.27 18.82 8.24
C ALA A 121 -19.78 19.75 7.12
N LYS A 122 -19.08 20.86 6.86
CA LYS A 122 -19.40 21.76 5.75
C LYS A 122 -19.23 21.11 4.40
N ASP A 123 -18.13 20.38 4.19
CA ASP A 123 -17.85 19.67 2.95
C ASP A 123 -18.92 18.57 2.69
N LEU A 124 -19.33 17.85 3.73
CA LEU A 124 -20.41 16.86 3.65
C LEU A 124 -21.75 17.50 3.26
N LEU A 125 -22.08 18.67 3.85
CA LEU A 125 -23.32 19.40 3.52
C LEU A 125 -23.30 19.87 2.06
N ILE A 126 -22.19 20.45 1.59
CA ILE A 126 -22.04 20.90 0.20
C ILE A 126 -22.18 19.71 -0.76
N THR A 127 -21.51 18.60 -0.47
CA THR A 127 -21.57 17.38 -1.30
C THR A 127 -22.97 16.80 -1.35
N SER A 128 -23.69 16.75 -0.22
CA SER A 128 -25.07 16.26 -0.17
C SER A 128 -26.04 17.15 -0.93
N GLN A 129 -25.91 18.47 -0.81
CA GLN A 129 -26.71 19.44 -1.55
C GLN A 129 -26.46 19.32 -3.06
N LEU A 130 -25.20 19.20 -3.48
CA LEU A 130 -24.84 19.03 -4.88
C LEU A 130 -25.41 17.72 -5.45
N ARG A 131 -25.27 16.61 -4.72
CA ARG A 131 -25.89 15.32 -5.13
C ARG A 131 -27.39 15.42 -5.29
N THR A 132 -28.07 16.04 -4.32
CA THR A 132 -29.54 16.23 -4.39
C THR A 132 -29.93 17.09 -5.59
N ALA A 133 -29.21 18.17 -5.87
CA ALA A 133 -29.46 19.03 -7.02
C ALA A 133 -29.23 18.29 -8.35
N LEU A 134 -28.18 17.48 -8.45
CA LEU A 134 -27.88 16.67 -9.63
C LEU A 134 -28.93 15.59 -9.88
N ILE A 135 -29.38 14.89 -8.85
CA ILE A 135 -30.41 13.85 -8.94
C ILE A 135 -31.76 14.48 -9.33
N GLY A 136 -32.08 15.66 -8.80
CA GLY A 136 -33.31 16.41 -9.12
C GLY A 136 -33.31 17.06 -10.50
N SER A 137 -32.18 17.15 -11.17
CA SER A 137 -32.04 17.78 -12.46
C SER A 137 -32.50 16.87 -13.61
N LYS A 138 -33.54 17.27 -14.33
CA LYS A 138 -34.02 16.57 -15.54
C LYS A 138 -33.05 16.66 -16.73
N LYS A 139 -32.10 17.61 -16.71
CA LYS A 139 -31.16 17.85 -17.81
C LYS A 139 -29.83 17.08 -17.66
N ILE A 140 -29.50 16.63 -16.45
CA ILE A 140 -28.22 16.00 -16.14
C ILE A 140 -28.47 14.55 -15.69
N LYS A 141 -27.83 13.59 -16.36
CA LYS A 141 -27.82 12.20 -15.91
C LYS A 141 -26.79 12.06 -14.81
N SER A 142 -27.21 12.03 -13.55
CA SER A 142 -26.36 11.98 -12.35
C SER A 142 -25.40 10.77 -12.32
N VAL A 143 -25.75 9.67 -13.01
CA VAL A 143 -24.88 8.47 -13.15
C VAL A 143 -23.54 8.73 -13.85
N ASN A 144 -23.39 9.82 -14.56
CA ASN A 144 -22.17 10.16 -15.29
C ASN A 144 -21.14 10.94 -14.43
N TYR A 145 -21.50 11.26 -13.20
CA TYR A 145 -20.66 12.08 -12.32
C TYR A 145 -20.38 11.33 -11.01
N ASN A 146 -19.11 11.20 -10.68
CA ASN A 146 -18.65 10.67 -9.38
C ASN A 146 -18.28 11.86 -8.49
N ILE A 147 -19.06 12.09 -7.44
CA ILE A 147 -18.91 13.19 -6.48
C ILE A 147 -18.56 12.62 -5.11
#